data_02812ac84b51a448d2ddc7688da79636
#
_entry.id   02812ac84b51a448d2ddc7688da79636
#
_cell.length_a   1.000
_cell.length_b   1.000
_cell.length_c   1.000
_cell.angle_alpha   90.00
_cell.angle_beta   90.00
_cell.angle_gamma   90.00
#
_symmetry.space_group_name_H-M   'P 1'
#
loop_
_entity.id
_entity.type
_entity.pdbx_description
1 polymer ?
#
loop_
_entity_poly.entity_id
_entity_poly.type
_entity_poly.pdbx_seq_one_letter_code
_entity_poly.pdbx_strand_id
1 'polypeptide(L)'
;MKIAHYQHDKNETYGLLTDSAVVNLPALARQFNQGLPDAIEGFVASGENGLQMVESLLKKTDEKRLKTVSAPLCDVSLLAPIVQPPKIICLGLNYLDHAAETGKEVPKEPIIFMKPRTAIIGTHERIIKPAFVRKLDYEGELAIIIGKKAKNVSVSDAKSCVFGYTVFNDVSAREIQFGDRQWTRGKSFDTFAPTGPWITIRDQLKDTDNLKIRTWVNGELRQNGTTRNMVFSVEEIVHHLSRVMTLEPCDLIASGTPAGVGMAMKPKKWLNHGDFVRIEIEGIGILENTVEETET
;
A
#
# COMPACT_ATOMS: atom_id res chain seq x y z
N MET A 1 -1.18 -11.71 -11.20
CA MET A 1 -2.58 -11.47 -10.76
C MET A 1 -2.63 -10.17 -9.96
N LYS A 2 -3.73 -9.41 -10.10
CA LYS A 2 -4.07 -8.26 -9.25
C LYS A 2 -5.33 -8.60 -8.48
N ILE A 3 -5.31 -8.47 -7.16
CA ILE A 3 -6.42 -8.82 -6.27
C ILE A 3 -6.97 -7.53 -5.68
N ALA A 4 -8.23 -7.23 -6.01
CA ALA A 4 -8.93 -6.07 -5.50
C ALA A 4 -9.80 -6.46 -4.29
N HIS A 5 -9.79 -5.63 -3.27
CA HIS A 5 -10.79 -5.60 -2.23
C HIS A 5 -11.82 -4.55 -2.63
N TYR A 6 -13.09 -4.89 -2.66
CA TYR A 6 -14.11 -3.99 -3.22
C TYR A 6 -15.49 -4.20 -2.62
N GLN A 7 -16.33 -3.19 -2.78
CA GLN A 7 -17.75 -3.24 -2.49
C GLN A 7 -18.56 -3.21 -3.78
N HIS A 8 -19.55 -4.11 -3.90
CA HIS A 8 -20.54 -4.16 -4.97
C HIS A 8 -21.91 -4.46 -4.37
N ASP A 9 -22.95 -3.69 -4.70
CA ASP A 9 -24.29 -3.82 -4.14
C ASP A 9 -24.32 -3.96 -2.61
N LYS A 10 -23.54 -3.12 -1.90
CA LYS A 10 -23.36 -3.13 -0.44
C LYS A 10 -22.67 -4.39 0.13
N ASN A 11 -22.26 -5.32 -0.72
CA ASN A 11 -21.49 -6.49 -0.30
C ASN A 11 -20.00 -6.24 -0.46
N GLU A 12 -19.26 -6.38 0.61
CA GLU A 12 -17.82 -6.32 0.64
C GLU A 12 -17.23 -7.69 0.34
N THR A 13 -16.26 -7.75 -0.57
CA THR A 13 -15.62 -8.98 -1.02
C THR A 13 -14.30 -8.67 -1.72
N TYR A 14 -13.60 -9.71 -2.19
CA TYR A 14 -12.40 -9.55 -2.97
C TYR A 14 -12.45 -10.35 -4.27
N GLY A 15 -11.63 -9.93 -5.23
CA GLY A 15 -11.67 -10.56 -6.54
C GLY A 15 -10.43 -10.32 -7.38
N LEU A 16 -10.35 -11.09 -8.46
CA LEU A 16 -9.35 -10.94 -9.49
C LEU A 16 -9.72 -9.77 -10.41
N LEU A 17 -8.85 -8.78 -10.49
CA LEU A 17 -9.00 -7.66 -11.41
C LEU A 17 -8.65 -8.10 -12.84
N THR A 18 -9.54 -7.79 -13.76
CA THR A 18 -9.32 -7.85 -15.22
C THR A 18 -9.32 -6.44 -15.79
N ASP A 19 -9.17 -6.26 -17.10
CA ASP A 19 -9.15 -4.94 -17.74
C ASP A 19 -10.45 -4.15 -17.56
N SER A 20 -11.60 -4.83 -17.42
CA SER A 20 -12.91 -4.18 -17.38
C SER A 20 -13.82 -4.64 -16.23
N ALA A 21 -13.42 -5.62 -15.44
CA ALA A 21 -14.26 -6.22 -14.41
C ALA A 21 -13.45 -6.76 -13.23
N VAL A 22 -14.15 -7.04 -12.14
CA VAL A 22 -13.60 -7.79 -11.00
C VAL A 22 -14.35 -9.13 -10.89
N VAL A 23 -13.62 -10.24 -10.92
CA VAL A 23 -14.15 -11.58 -10.74
C VAL A 23 -14.18 -11.90 -9.25
N ASN A 24 -15.36 -12.09 -8.67
CA ASN A 24 -15.52 -12.47 -7.25
C ASN A 24 -14.92 -13.86 -7.00
N LEU A 25 -13.79 -13.93 -6.32
CA LEU A 25 -13.06 -15.19 -6.11
C LEU A 25 -13.78 -16.16 -5.17
N PRO A 26 -14.34 -15.76 -4.02
CA PRO A 26 -15.15 -16.63 -3.19
C PRO A 26 -16.37 -17.20 -3.92
N ALA A 27 -17.07 -16.38 -4.71
CA ALA A 27 -18.22 -16.85 -5.50
C ALA A 27 -17.80 -17.83 -6.60
N LEU A 28 -16.68 -17.57 -7.28
CA LEU A 28 -16.12 -18.50 -8.27
C LEU A 28 -15.78 -19.85 -7.64
N ALA A 29 -15.12 -19.85 -6.49
CA ALA A 29 -14.76 -21.08 -5.79
C ALA A 29 -15.98 -21.94 -5.42
N ARG A 30 -17.06 -21.29 -4.93
CA ARG A 30 -18.33 -22.00 -4.61
C ARG A 30 -18.94 -22.69 -5.81
N GLN A 31 -18.81 -22.15 -7.04
CA GLN A 31 -19.31 -22.80 -8.26
C GLN A 31 -18.63 -24.14 -8.56
N PHE A 32 -17.47 -24.38 -7.99
CA PHE A 32 -16.70 -25.62 -8.11
C PHE A 32 -16.71 -26.48 -6.84
N ASN A 33 -17.59 -26.17 -5.87
CA ASN A 33 -17.61 -26.79 -4.54
C ASN A 33 -16.25 -26.69 -3.82
N GLN A 34 -15.52 -25.59 -4.06
CA GLN A 34 -14.27 -25.27 -3.40
C GLN A 34 -14.51 -24.12 -2.42
N GLY A 35 -13.70 -24.06 -1.35
CA GLY A 35 -13.74 -22.98 -0.35
C GLY A 35 -12.52 -22.08 -0.46
N LEU A 36 -12.72 -20.81 -0.76
CA LEU A 36 -11.77 -19.74 -0.45
C LEU A 36 -12.29 -18.98 0.77
N PRO A 37 -11.40 -18.38 1.60
CA PRO A 37 -11.82 -17.51 2.68
C PRO A 37 -12.76 -16.40 2.18
N ASP A 38 -13.76 -16.03 2.98
CA ASP A 38 -14.69 -14.97 2.58
C ASP A 38 -14.07 -13.58 2.69
N ALA A 39 -13.12 -13.39 3.62
CA ALA A 39 -12.37 -12.14 3.79
C ALA A 39 -11.01 -12.19 3.07
N ILE A 40 -10.57 -11.03 2.55
CA ILE A 40 -9.30 -10.90 1.83
C ILE A 40 -8.10 -11.24 2.72
N GLU A 41 -8.16 -10.91 4.01
CA GLU A 41 -7.10 -11.22 4.97
C GLU A 41 -6.90 -12.74 5.11
N GLY A 42 -7.98 -13.50 5.13
CA GLY A 42 -7.92 -14.96 5.11
C GLY A 42 -7.31 -15.50 3.81
N PHE A 43 -7.62 -14.86 2.67
CA PHE A 43 -7.02 -15.21 1.39
C PHE A 43 -5.50 -14.92 1.37
N VAL A 44 -5.09 -13.75 1.85
CA VAL A 44 -3.66 -13.41 1.98
C VAL A 44 -2.95 -14.39 2.91
N ALA A 45 -3.57 -14.76 4.04
CA ALA A 45 -3.02 -15.73 4.99
C ALA A 45 -2.93 -17.16 4.41
N SER A 46 -3.76 -17.50 3.40
CA SER A 46 -3.66 -18.79 2.70
C SER A 46 -2.43 -18.88 1.79
N GLY A 47 -1.81 -17.75 1.47
CA GLY A 47 -0.56 -17.64 0.74
C GLY A 47 -0.59 -18.36 -0.60
N GLU A 48 0.43 -19.18 -0.84
CA GLU A 48 0.61 -19.93 -2.09
C GLU A 48 -0.56 -20.88 -2.40
N ASN A 49 -1.13 -21.52 -1.36
CA ASN A 49 -2.25 -22.46 -1.54
C ASN A 49 -3.48 -21.74 -2.10
N GLY A 50 -3.79 -20.53 -1.62
CA GLY A 50 -4.89 -19.72 -2.15
C GLY A 50 -4.66 -19.31 -3.60
N LEU A 51 -3.44 -18.90 -3.95
CA LEU A 51 -3.07 -18.50 -5.30
C LEU A 51 -3.16 -19.68 -6.27
N GLN A 52 -2.65 -20.86 -5.92
CA GLN A 52 -2.74 -22.07 -6.72
C GLN A 52 -4.19 -22.52 -6.93
N MET A 53 -5.04 -22.38 -5.89
CA MET A 53 -6.47 -22.65 -6.02
C MET A 53 -7.11 -21.71 -7.04
N VAL A 54 -6.85 -20.41 -6.97
CA VAL A 54 -7.36 -19.43 -7.95
C VAL A 54 -6.91 -19.79 -9.37
N GLU A 55 -5.64 -20.11 -9.57
CA GLU A 55 -5.13 -20.54 -10.90
C GLU A 55 -5.83 -21.80 -11.42
N SER A 56 -6.05 -22.78 -10.54
CA SER A 56 -6.77 -24.00 -10.91
C SER A 56 -8.22 -23.72 -11.31
N LEU A 57 -8.91 -22.83 -10.56
CA LEU A 57 -10.29 -22.43 -10.87
C LEU A 57 -10.38 -21.69 -12.20
N LEU A 58 -9.47 -20.77 -12.47
CA LEU A 58 -9.42 -20.01 -13.72
C LEU A 58 -9.18 -20.91 -14.94
N LYS A 59 -8.34 -21.97 -14.80
CA LYS A 59 -8.10 -22.95 -15.87
C LYS A 59 -9.33 -23.83 -16.18
N LYS A 60 -10.22 -24.03 -15.21
CA LYS A 60 -11.43 -24.88 -15.33
C LYS A 60 -12.68 -24.08 -15.70
N THR A 61 -12.61 -22.76 -15.59
CA THR A 61 -13.75 -21.86 -15.79
C THR A 61 -13.89 -21.46 -17.26
N ASP A 62 -15.12 -21.39 -17.75
CA ASP A 62 -15.48 -20.82 -19.04
C ASP A 62 -15.96 -19.35 -18.89
N GLU A 63 -16.05 -18.64 -20.02
CA GLU A 63 -16.47 -17.25 -20.08
C GLU A 63 -17.88 -17.02 -19.50
N LYS A 64 -18.79 -17.97 -19.71
CA LYS A 64 -20.17 -17.90 -19.23
C LYS A 64 -20.21 -17.91 -17.70
N ARG A 65 -19.44 -18.78 -17.06
CA ARG A 65 -19.34 -18.84 -15.60
C ARG A 65 -18.66 -17.59 -15.04
N LEU A 66 -17.57 -17.12 -15.66
CA LEU A 66 -16.92 -15.88 -15.24
C LEU A 66 -17.91 -14.71 -15.22
N LYS A 67 -18.73 -14.55 -16.26
CA LYS A 67 -19.74 -13.48 -16.32
C LYS A 67 -20.73 -13.51 -15.16
N THR A 68 -21.07 -14.69 -14.62
CA THR A 68 -22.05 -14.80 -13.52
C THR A 68 -21.47 -14.37 -12.15
N VAL A 69 -20.17 -14.27 -12.02
CA VAL A 69 -19.47 -13.89 -10.78
C VAL A 69 -18.59 -12.65 -10.95
N SER A 70 -18.73 -11.94 -12.06
CA SER A 70 -17.98 -10.71 -12.34
C SER A 70 -18.87 -9.49 -12.23
N ALA A 71 -18.33 -8.41 -11.69
CA ALA A 71 -18.93 -7.09 -11.71
C ALA A 71 -18.09 -6.15 -12.61
N PRO A 72 -18.71 -5.29 -13.45
CA PRO A 72 -17.98 -4.25 -14.18
C PRO A 72 -17.17 -3.38 -13.21
N LEU A 73 -15.96 -2.97 -13.61
CA LEU A 73 -15.11 -2.15 -12.76
C LEU A 73 -15.71 -0.79 -12.42
N CYS A 74 -16.57 -0.23 -13.31
CA CYS A 74 -17.30 1.00 -13.07
C CYS A 74 -18.41 0.90 -12.01
N ASP A 75 -18.85 -0.32 -11.69
CA ASP A 75 -19.96 -0.58 -10.75
C ASP A 75 -19.46 -0.96 -9.35
N VAL A 76 -18.13 -1.03 -9.15
CA VAL A 76 -17.54 -1.39 -7.87
C VAL A 76 -16.85 -0.20 -7.22
N SER A 77 -16.88 -0.12 -5.90
CA SER A 77 -16.05 0.77 -5.11
C SER A 77 -14.84 0.00 -4.59
N LEU A 78 -13.64 0.40 -5.01
CA LEU A 78 -12.40 -0.18 -4.50
C LEU A 78 -12.18 0.28 -3.06
N LEU A 79 -11.86 -0.67 -2.20
CA LEU A 79 -11.52 -0.45 -0.79
C LEU A 79 -10.01 -0.55 -0.59
N ALA A 80 -9.52 -0.16 0.59
CA ALA A 80 -8.14 -0.47 0.96
C ALA A 80 -7.90 -1.98 0.85
N PRO A 81 -6.80 -2.42 0.22
CA PRO A 81 -6.54 -3.85 0.00
C PRO A 81 -6.50 -4.67 1.27
N ILE A 82 -6.00 -4.10 2.36
CA ILE A 82 -6.03 -4.66 3.71
C ILE A 82 -6.58 -3.60 4.64
N VAL A 83 -7.76 -3.83 5.19
CA VAL A 83 -8.44 -2.85 6.07
C VAL A 83 -8.00 -3.00 7.53
N GLN A 84 -7.67 -4.21 7.94
CA GLN A 84 -7.28 -4.51 9.31
C GLN A 84 -5.89 -5.18 9.40
N PRO A 85 -4.82 -4.48 8.98
CA PRO A 85 -3.48 -5.03 9.14
C PRO A 85 -3.14 -5.20 10.62
N PRO A 86 -2.48 -6.31 11.01
CA PRO A 86 -1.98 -6.48 12.37
C PRO A 86 -1.02 -5.35 12.77
N LYS A 87 -0.16 -4.93 11.80
CA LYS A 87 0.80 -3.83 11.97
C LYS A 87 0.92 -3.03 10.66
N ILE A 88 1.13 -1.71 10.81
CA ILE A 88 1.60 -0.84 9.72
C ILE A 88 2.98 -0.34 10.15
N ILE A 89 4.00 -0.88 9.51
CA ILE A 89 5.40 -0.57 9.80
C ILE A 89 5.90 0.34 8.67
N CYS A 90 6.46 1.51 9.02
CA CYS A 90 6.95 2.47 8.05
C CYS A 90 8.47 2.68 8.23
N LEU A 91 9.18 2.87 7.12
CA LEU A 91 10.60 3.16 7.12
C LEU A 91 10.84 4.64 6.88
N GLY A 92 11.70 5.24 7.71
CA GLY A 92 12.21 6.58 7.51
C GLY A 92 13.55 6.58 6.77
N LEU A 93 13.75 7.56 5.88
CA LEU A 93 15.02 7.81 5.18
C LEU A 93 15.57 6.62 4.38
N ASN A 94 14.68 5.80 3.83
CA ASN A 94 15.09 4.62 3.04
C ASN A 94 15.41 4.93 1.56
N TYR A 95 15.53 6.20 1.17
CA TYR A 95 15.91 6.59 -0.19
C TYR A 95 17.08 7.57 -0.16
N LEU A 96 18.11 7.31 -0.98
CA LEU A 96 19.33 8.11 -1.06
C LEU A 96 19.03 9.56 -1.45
N ASP A 97 18.16 9.76 -2.43
CA ASP A 97 17.75 11.08 -2.91
C ASP A 97 16.91 11.85 -1.88
N HIS A 98 16.04 11.16 -1.13
CA HIS A 98 15.27 11.77 -0.05
C HIS A 98 16.17 12.16 1.14
N ALA A 99 17.14 11.32 1.52
CA ALA A 99 18.13 11.66 2.53
C ALA A 99 18.92 12.93 2.11
N ALA A 100 19.36 12.99 0.86
CA ALA A 100 20.09 14.13 0.32
C ALA A 100 19.25 15.43 0.31
N GLU A 101 17.98 15.39 -0.16
CA GLU A 101 17.12 16.59 -0.22
C GLU A 101 16.80 17.15 1.18
N THR A 102 16.72 16.27 2.20
CA THR A 102 16.45 16.68 3.58
C THR A 102 17.70 16.98 4.39
N GLY A 103 18.89 16.81 3.81
CA GLY A 103 20.19 17.03 4.48
C GLY A 103 20.43 16.05 5.63
N LYS A 104 19.88 14.85 5.56
CA LYS A 104 20.04 13.79 6.55
C LYS A 104 21.08 12.76 6.12
N GLU A 105 21.76 12.17 7.09
CA GLU A 105 22.64 11.04 6.83
C GLU A 105 21.84 9.78 6.47
N VAL A 106 22.39 8.98 5.58
CA VAL A 106 21.84 7.67 5.21
C VAL A 106 21.96 6.73 6.41
N PRO A 107 20.86 6.12 6.88
CA PRO A 107 20.90 5.25 8.05
C PRO A 107 21.65 3.96 7.76
N LYS A 108 22.39 3.45 8.77
CA LYS A 108 23.08 2.16 8.69
C LYS A 108 22.17 0.96 8.93
N GLU A 109 21.04 1.19 9.60
CA GLU A 109 19.99 0.22 9.87
C GLU A 109 18.62 0.88 9.65
N PRO A 110 17.57 0.12 9.30
CA PRO A 110 16.24 0.68 9.06
C PRO A 110 15.72 1.48 10.26
N ILE A 111 15.39 2.75 10.04
CA ILE A 111 14.67 3.58 11.01
C ILE A 111 13.18 3.25 10.83
N ILE A 112 12.55 2.75 11.88
CA ILE A 112 11.15 2.33 11.83
C ILE A 112 10.26 3.18 12.74
N PHE A 113 9.02 3.37 12.31
CA PHE A 113 7.92 3.88 13.11
C PHE A 113 6.64 3.15 12.70
N MET A 114 5.57 3.35 13.47
CA MET A 114 4.30 2.65 13.26
C MET A 114 3.18 3.65 12.99
N LYS A 115 2.17 3.21 12.22
CA LYS A 115 0.88 3.90 12.11
C LYS A 115 -0.21 2.99 12.66
N PRO A 116 -1.27 3.55 13.30
CA PRO A 116 -2.41 2.76 13.73
C PRO A 116 -3.26 2.32 12.52
N ARG A 117 -3.95 1.19 12.63
CA ARG A 117 -4.85 0.71 11.56
C ARG A 117 -5.99 1.67 11.23
N THR A 118 -6.42 2.50 12.18
CA THR A 118 -7.46 3.52 11.98
C THR A 118 -7.05 4.63 11.01
N ALA A 119 -5.75 4.71 10.68
CA ALA A 119 -5.26 5.63 9.67
C ALA A 119 -5.51 5.15 8.22
N ILE A 120 -5.87 3.86 8.01
CA ILE A 120 -6.08 3.29 6.67
C ILE A 120 -7.33 3.86 6.02
N ILE A 121 -7.16 4.24 4.76
CA ILE A 121 -8.24 4.52 3.80
C ILE A 121 -7.86 3.95 2.42
N GLY A 122 -8.86 3.69 1.59
CA GLY A 122 -8.69 3.22 0.21
C GLY A 122 -8.51 4.35 -0.79
N THR A 123 -8.44 3.96 -2.07
CA THR A 123 -8.44 4.93 -3.17
C THR A 123 -9.80 5.65 -3.25
N HIS A 124 -9.79 6.93 -3.63
CA HIS A 124 -10.94 7.85 -3.71
C HIS A 124 -11.57 8.23 -2.36
N GLU A 125 -11.15 7.64 -1.25
CA GLU A 125 -11.52 8.12 0.07
C GLU A 125 -10.75 9.41 0.41
N ARG A 126 -11.23 10.17 1.40
CA ARG A 126 -10.72 11.51 1.71
C ARG A 126 -9.63 11.47 2.78
N ILE A 127 -8.52 12.15 2.52
CA ILE A 127 -7.53 12.45 3.55
C ILE A 127 -8.08 13.59 4.40
N ILE A 128 -8.39 13.33 5.66
CA ILE A 128 -8.95 14.32 6.56
C ILE A 128 -7.83 15.12 7.24
N LYS A 129 -7.66 16.36 6.83
CA LYS A 129 -6.71 17.30 7.42
C LYS A 129 -7.35 17.97 8.64
N PRO A 130 -6.87 17.72 9.87
CA PRO A 130 -7.34 18.46 11.04
C PRO A 130 -7.07 19.97 10.90
N ALA A 131 -8.01 20.82 11.29
CA ALA A 131 -7.90 22.29 11.13
C ALA A 131 -6.64 22.90 11.79
N PHE A 132 -6.13 22.29 12.87
CA PHE A 132 -4.89 22.72 13.53
C PHE A 132 -3.61 22.28 12.82
N VAL A 133 -3.67 21.35 11.84
CA VAL A 133 -2.52 20.90 11.03
C VAL A 133 -2.30 21.89 9.87
N ARG A 134 -1.18 22.59 9.89
CA ARG A 134 -0.83 23.61 8.89
C ARG A 134 0.18 23.13 7.85
N LYS A 135 0.88 22.03 8.13
CA LYS A 135 1.97 21.50 7.28
C LYS A 135 1.70 20.04 6.95
N LEU A 136 0.54 19.80 6.30
CA LEU A 136 0.21 18.47 5.80
C LEU A 136 1.05 18.17 4.56
N ASP A 137 1.63 16.98 4.50
CA ASP A 137 2.54 16.55 3.42
C ASP A 137 2.20 15.14 2.95
N TYR A 138 2.62 14.79 1.76
CA TYR A 138 2.48 13.50 1.10
C TYR A 138 3.83 12.78 1.01
N GLU A 139 3.80 11.46 1.00
CA GLU A 139 4.95 10.59 0.76
C GLU A 139 4.47 9.36 -0.02
N GLY A 140 4.71 9.34 -1.35
CA GLY A 140 4.38 8.19 -2.19
C GLY A 140 5.39 7.06 -1.97
N GLU A 141 4.88 5.86 -1.62
CA GLU A 141 5.68 4.73 -1.20
C GLU A 141 5.23 3.41 -1.80
N LEU A 142 6.17 2.50 -2.04
CA LEU A 142 5.89 1.10 -2.24
C LEU A 142 5.49 0.48 -0.89
N ALA A 143 4.32 -0.16 -0.82
CA ALA A 143 3.94 -0.97 0.33
C ALA A 143 4.10 -2.46 0.04
N ILE A 144 4.71 -3.17 0.99
CA ILE A 144 4.93 -4.61 0.99
C ILE A 144 3.84 -5.25 1.86
N ILE A 145 3.16 -6.28 1.36
CA ILE A 145 2.16 -7.04 2.10
C ILE A 145 2.75 -8.40 2.45
N ILE A 146 2.82 -8.71 3.75
CA ILE A 146 3.31 -9.99 4.23
C ILE A 146 2.22 -11.06 4.04
N GLY A 147 2.62 -12.21 3.50
CA GLY A 147 1.71 -13.36 3.26
C GLY A 147 2.01 -14.57 4.13
N LYS A 148 3.18 -14.60 4.74
CA LYS A 148 3.62 -15.74 5.57
C LYS A 148 4.31 -15.23 6.82
N LYS A 149 4.02 -15.86 7.97
CA LYS A 149 4.68 -15.54 9.23
C LYS A 149 6.20 -15.60 9.06
N ALA A 150 6.89 -14.52 9.43
CA ALA A 150 8.34 -14.40 9.33
C ALA A 150 8.96 -13.98 10.67
N LYS A 151 9.96 -14.74 11.12
CA LYS A 151 10.76 -14.46 12.31
C LYS A 151 12.20 -14.91 12.05
N ASN A 152 13.15 -13.99 12.15
CA ASN A 152 14.58 -14.24 11.91
C ASN A 152 14.85 -14.87 10.53
N VAL A 153 14.15 -14.41 9.47
CA VAL A 153 14.35 -14.93 8.11
C VAL A 153 15.64 -14.36 7.51
N SER A 154 16.31 -15.14 6.66
CA SER A 154 17.45 -14.66 5.89
C SER A 154 17.01 -13.69 4.79
N VAL A 155 17.94 -12.90 4.22
CA VAL A 155 17.64 -12.05 3.05
C VAL A 155 17.15 -12.90 1.86
N SER A 156 17.77 -14.06 1.63
CA SER A 156 17.39 -14.98 0.55
C SER A 156 15.98 -15.57 0.71
N ASP A 157 15.51 -15.74 1.94
CA ASP A 157 14.18 -16.32 2.22
C ASP A 157 13.09 -15.24 2.33
N ALA A 158 13.47 -13.98 2.52
CA ALA A 158 12.58 -12.86 2.80
C ALA A 158 11.49 -12.69 1.73
N LYS A 159 11.85 -12.81 0.45
CA LYS A 159 10.91 -12.70 -0.67
C LYS A 159 9.79 -13.73 -0.58
N SER A 160 10.06 -14.93 -0.07
CA SER A 160 9.04 -15.97 0.10
C SER A 160 7.96 -15.61 1.12
N CYS A 161 8.22 -14.65 1.99
CA CYS A 161 7.27 -14.16 3.00
C CYS A 161 6.36 -13.05 2.48
N VAL A 162 6.68 -12.46 1.32
CA VAL A 162 5.88 -11.41 0.70
C VAL A 162 4.72 -12.01 -0.09
N PHE A 163 3.50 -11.51 0.10
CA PHE A 163 2.33 -11.87 -0.69
C PHE A 163 2.25 -11.03 -1.97
N GLY A 164 2.47 -9.73 -1.84
CA GLY A 164 2.38 -8.79 -2.93
C GLY A 164 2.69 -7.37 -2.50
N TYR A 165 2.34 -6.45 -3.38
CA TYR A 165 2.66 -5.03 -3.25
C TYR A 165 1.45 -4.17 -3.57
N THR A 166 1.42 -2.98 -2.98
CA THR A 166 0.41 -1.95 -3.28
C THR A 166 1.04 -0.56 -3.19
N VAL A 167 0.29 0.48 -3.54
CA VAL A 167 0.72 1.86 -3.37
C VAL A 167 0.31 2.34 -1.98
N PHE A 168 1.13 3.18 -1.36
CA PHE A 168 0.89 3.77 -0.05
C PHE A 168 1.22 5.26 -0.07
N ASN A 169 0.50 6.04 0.72
CA ASN A 169 0.80 7.44 0.97
C ASN A 169 1.03 7.64 2.48
N ASP A 170 2.27 7.86 2.88
CA ASP A 170 2.59 8.15 4.29
C ASP A 170 2.33 9.62 4.61
N VAL A 171 1.05 9.97 4.71
CA VAL A 171 0.59 11.33 5.02
C VAL A 171 1.16 11.78 6.36
N SER A 172 1.67 13.01 6.40
CA SER A 172 2.48 13.52 7.51
C SER A 172 2.08 14.94 7.94
N ALA A 173 1.79 15.12 9.22
CA ALA A 173 1.68 16.45 9.86
C ALA A 173 3.08 16.88 10.32
N ARG A 174 3.82 17.62 9.47
CA ARG A 174 5.25 17.89 9.66
C ARG A 174 5.57 18.67 10.92
N GLU A 175 4.73 19.65 11.31
CA GLU A 175 4.95 20.41 12.55
C GLU A 175 4.87 19.52 13.79
N ILE A 176 4.01 18.49 13.78
CA ILE A 176 3.88 17.55 14.89
C ILE A 176 5.02 16.54 14.84
N GLN A 177 5.31 16.00 13.65
CA GLN A 177 6.40 15.05 13.42
C GLN A 177 7.74 15.58 13.94
N PHE A 178 8.05 16.87 13.68
CA PHE A 178 9.32 17.47 14.10
C PHE A 178 9.25 18.18 15.46
N GLY A 179 8.04 18.45 15.96
CA GLY A 179 7.84 18.95 17.32
C GLY A 179 8.06 17.87 18.38
N ASP A 180 7.82 16.62 18.02
CA ASP A 180 8.01 15.47 18.89
C ASP A 180 9.40 14.84 18.69
N ARG A 181 9.85 14.08 19.68
CA ARG A 181 11.06 13.24 19.53
C ARG A 181 10.77 11.97 18.72
N GLN A 182 9.51 11.56 18.64
CA GLN A 182 9.00 10.37 17.95
C GLN A 182 8.09 10.78 16.80
N TRP A 183 8.24 10.20 15.62
CA TRP A 183 7.46 10.58 14.44
C TRP A 183 6.01 10.10 14.47
N THR A 184 5.75 9.02 15.22
CA THR A 184 4.47 8.29 15.22
C THR A 184 3.26 9.22 15.37
N ARG A 185 3.24 10.18 16.30
CA ARG A 185 2.09 11.07 16.48
C ARG A 185 1.78 11.93 15.25
N GLY A 186 2.80 12.47 14.57
CA GLY A 186 2.63 13.25 13.34
C GLY A 186 2.21 12.44 12.13
N LYS A 187 2.21 11.12 12.23
CA LYS A 187 1.93 10.13 11.19
C LYS A 187 0.66 9.31 11.46
N SER A 188 0.00 9.48 12.62
CA SER A 188 -1.02 8.56 13.15
C SER A 188 -2.44 9.11 13.16
N PHE A 189 -2.70 10.23 12.51
CA PHE A 189 -4.07 10.71 12.38
C PHE A 189 -4.91 9.73 11.55
N ASP A 190 -6.19 9.62 11.86
CA ASP A 190 -7.13 8.88 11.02
C ASP A 190 -7.00 9.38 9.56
N THR A 191 -7.11 8.46 8.61
CA THR A 191 -6.94 8.70 7.16
C THR A 191 -5.52 9.00 6.66
N PHE A 192 -4.49 9.00 7.52
CA PHE A 192 -3.10 9.31 7.13
C PHE A 192 -2.33 8.10 6.55
N ALA A 193 -3.03 7.02 6.21
CA ALA A 193 -2.45 5.85 5.54
C ALA A 193 -3.29 5.41 4.32
N PRO A 194 -3.49 6.29 3.31
CA PRO A 194 -4.10 5.87 2.05
C PRO A 194 -3.33 4.71 1.45
N THR A 195 -4.05 3.63 1.09
CA THR A 195 -3.47 2.36 0.63
C THR A 195 -4.31 1.78 -0.50
N GLY A 196 -3.68 1.36 -1.59
CA GLY A 196 -4.42 0.77 -2.72
C GLY A 196 -3.73 0.96 -4.06
N PRO A 197 -4.46 0.77 -5.16
CA PRO A 197 -5.89 0.42 -5.26
C PRO A 197 -6.17 -1.09 -5.09
N TRP A 198 -5.17 -1.96 -5.23
CA TRP A 198 -5.25 -3.42 -5.16
C TRP A 198 -3.92 -4.02 -4.72
N ILE A 199 -3.88 -5.34 -4.52
CA ILE A 199 -2.65 -6.09 -4.32
C ILE A 199 -2.16 -6.61 -5.68
N THR A 200 -0.97 -6.22 -6.08
CA THR A 200 -0.23 -6.87 -7.18
C THR A 200 0.59 -8.01 -6.59
N ILE A 201 0.29 -9.26 -6.97
CA ILE A 201 0.99 -10.44 -6.43
C ILE A 201 2.48 -10.39 -6.77
N ARG A 202 3.34 -10.77 -5.83
CA ARG A 202 4.81 -10.64 -5.93
C ARG A 202 5.38 -11.16 -7.26
N ASP A 203 4.88 -12.29 -7.76
CA ASP A 203 5.43 -12.93 -8.96
C ASP A 203 5.05 -12.20 -10.27
N GLN A 204 4.17 -11.19 -10.20
CA GLN A 204 3.88 -10.29 -11.33
C GLN A 204 4.96 -9.22 -11.53
N LEU A 205 5.72 -8.90 -10.49
CA LEU A 205 6.81 -7.95 -10.55
C LEU A 205 8.13 -8.71 -10.65
N LYS A 206 8.75 -8.65 -11.84
CA LYS A 206 10.03 -9.33 -12.08
C LYS A 206 11.17 -8.69 -11.29
N ASP A 207 11.11 -7.38 -11.11
CA ASP A 207 12.16 -6.57 -10.47
C ASP A 207 11.49 -5.50 -9.60
N THR A 208 11.60 -5.64 -8.29
CA THR A 208 11.12 -4.65 -7.31
C THR A 208 12.12 -3.53 -7.06
N ASP A 209 13.36 -3.70 -7.51
CA ASP A 209 14.45 -2.75 -7.28
C ASP A 209 14.53 -1.67 -8.36
N ASN A 210 13.60 -1.65 -9.33
CA ASN A 210 13.61 -0.67 -10.42
C ASN A 210 12.21 -0.22 -10.84
N LEU A 211 11.31 -0.02 -9.88
CA LEU A 211 9.97 0.50 -10.13
C LEU A 211 9.99 2.03 -10.09
N LYS A 212 9.35 2.68 -11.06
CA LYS A 212 9.13 4.14 -11.01
C LYS A 212 8.02 4.47 -10.01
N ILE A 213 8.27 5.48 -9.17
CA ILE A 213 7.32 6.05 -8.22
C ILE A 213 7.13 7.51 -8.59
N ARG A 214 5.89 7.89 -8.89
CA ARG A 214 5.53 9.26 -9.26
C ARG A 214 4.37 9.74 -8.42
N THR A 215 4.46 10.97 -7.94
CA THR A 215 3.38 11.65 -7.21
C THR A 215 3.05 12.97 -7.86
N TRP A 216 1.77 13.21 -8.09
CA TRP A 216 1.24 14.49 -8.55
C TRP A 216 0.30 15.06 -7.49
N VAL A 217 0.34 16.39 -7.35
CA VAL A 217 -0.65 17.15 -6.60
C VAL A 217 -1.28 18.15 -7.56
N ASN A 218 -2.60 18.07 -7.76
CA ASN A 218 -3.36 18.89 -8.71
C ASN A 218 -2.77 18.87 -10.14
N GLY A 219 -2.28 17.70 -10.57
CA GLY A 219 -1.63 17.52 -11.88
C GLY A 219 -0.17 17.96 -11.95
N GLU A 220 0.38 18.64 -10.93
CA GLU A 220 1.78 18.99 -10.88
C GLU A 220 2.62 17.79 -10.40
N LEU A 221 3.60 17.37 -11.20
CA LEU A 221 4.54 16.30 -10.81
C LEU A 221 5.44 16.78 -9.66
N ARG A 222 5.34 16.11 -8.52
CA ARG A 222 6.08 16.42 -7.29
C ARG A 222 7.21 15.43 -6.98
N GLN A 223 6.92 14.14 -7.05
CA GLN A 223 7.91 13.09 -6.90
C GLN A 223 8.08 12.35 -8.22
N ASN A 224 9.31 12.05 -8.59
CA ASN A 224 9.66 11.26 -9.76
C ASN A 224 10.92 10.43 -9.45
N GLY A 225 10.71 9.40 -8.66
CA GLY A 225 11.77 8.54 -8.14
C GLY A 225 11.70 7.11 -8.66
N THR A 226 12.57 6.27 -8.13
CA THR A 226 12.63 4.84 -8.43
C THR A 226 13.07 4.06 -7.20
N THR A 227 12.55 2.86 -7.01
CA THR A 227 12.96 1.94 -5.94
C THR A 227 14.45 1.59 -5.99
N ARG A 228 15.13 1.80 -7.13
CA ARG A 228 16.60 1.67 -7.26
C ARG A 228 17.37 2.54 -6.25
N ASN A 229 16.78 3.64 -5.82
CA ASN A 229 17.39 4.56 -4.84
C ASN A 229 17.13 4.14 -3.39
N MET A 230 16.44 3.01 -3.15
CA MET A 230 16.28 2.49 -1.79
C MET A 230 17.65 2.14 -1.18
N VAL A 231 17.80 2.48 0.10
CA VAL A 231 18.97 2.12 0.92
C VAL A 231 18.92 0.64 1.29
N PHE A 232 17.75 0.16 1.67
CA PHE A 232 17.46 -1.24 1.98
C PHE A 232 16.44 -1.74 0.97
N SER A 233 16.76 -2.82 0.26
CA SER A 233 15.86 -3.53 -0.66
C SER A 233 14.67 -4.15 0.08
N VAL A 234 13.65 -4.61 -0.66
CA VAL A 234 12.49 -5.30 -0.08
C VAL A 234 12.92 -6.47 0.79
N GLU A 235 13.87 -7.28 0.33
CA GLU A 235 14.38 -8.44 1.03
C GLU A 235 15.13 -8.06 2.32
N GLU A 236 15.95 -7.02 2.27
CA GLU A 236 16.66 -6.50 3.44
C GLU A 236 15.70 -5.91 4.47
N ILE A 237 14.66 -5.19 4.03
CA ILE A 237 13.61 -4.67 4.92
C ILE A 237 12.94 -5.81 5.68
N VAL A 238 12.45 -6.84 4.98
CA VAL A 238 11.78 -7.99 5.61
C VAL A 238 12.75 -8.75 6.53
N HIS A 239 14.00 -8.95 6.12
CA HIS A 239 15.05 -9.53 6.95
C HIS A 239 15.23 -8.76 8.26
N HIS A 240 15.51 -7.45 8.18
CA HIS A 240 15.75 -6.61 9.36
C HIS A 240 14.55 -6.58 10.29
N LEU A 241 13.35 -6.36 9.77
CA LEU A 241 12.14 -6.30 10.58
C LEU A 241 11.81 -7.62 11.25
N SER A 242 12.03 -8.75 10.56
CA SER A 242 11.79 -10.09 11.13
C SER A 242 12.72 -10.43 12.30
N ARG A 243 13.88 -9.79 12.40
CA ARG A 243 14.78 -9.92 13.55
C ARG A 243 14.28 -9.19 14.78
N VAL A 244 13.64 -8.05 14.58
CA VAL A 244 13.10 -7.21 15.66
C VAL A 244 11.78 -7.78 16.15
N MET A 245 10.84 -8.06 15.26
CA MET A 245 9.48 -8.51 15.59
C MET A 245 9.03 -9.66 14.69
N THR A 246 8.03 -10.43 15.12
CA THR A 246 7.37 -11.38 14.23
C THR A 246 6.52 -10.60 13.24
N LEU A 247 6.75 -10.83 11.94
CA LEU A 247 5.86 -10.37 10.87
C LEU A 247 4.75 -11.41 10.66
N GLU A 248 3.53 -10.95 10.46
CA GLU A 248 2.34 -11.77 10.32
C GLU A 248 1.67 -11.54 8.96
N PRO A 249 0.91 -12.51 8.43
CA PRO A 249 0.11 -12.26 7.24
C PRO A 249 -0.73 -10.98 7.39
N CYS A 250 -0.83 -10.21 6.31
CA CYS A 250 -1.47 -8.90 6.25
C CYS A 250 -0.75 -7.74 6.94
N ASP A 251 0.43 -7.94 7.54
CA ASP A 251 1.26 -6.80 7.92
C ASP A 251 1.57 -5.96 6.67
N LEU A 252 1.43 -4.64 6.80
CA LEU A 252 1.82 -3.66 5.80
C LEU A 252 3.16 -3.04 6.17
N ILE A 253 4.08 -3.00 5.20
CA ILE A 253 5.38 -2.34 5.39
C ILE A 253 5.52 -1.27 4.31
N ALA A 254 5.47 0.00 4.70
CA ALA A 254 5.72 1.16 3.85
C ALA A 254 7.24 1.37 3.74
N SER A 255 7.78 1.30 2.52
CA SER A 255 9.22 1.12 2.28
C SER A 255 10.02 2.42 2.32
N GLY A 256 9.39 3.57 2.60
CA GLY A 256 9.98 4.89 2.48
C GLY A 256 9.67 5.56 1.14
N THR A 257 9.92 6.85 1.06
CA THR A 257 9.56 7.72 -0.07
C THR A 257 10.80 8.27 -0.77
N PRO A 258 10.77 8.46 -2.11
CA PRO A 258 11.81 9.17 -2.85
C PRO A 258 11.73 10.69 -2.64
N ALA A 259 12.71 11.43 -3.18
CA ALA A 259 12.74 12.89 -3.16
C ALA A 259 11.50 13.52 -3.80
N GLY A 260 11.20 14.77 -3.39
CA GLY A 260 10.10 15.59 -3.93
C GLY A 260 8.94 15.77 -2.97
N VAL A 261 9.14 15.51 -1.68
CA VAL A 261 8.12 15.80 -0.64
C VAL A 261 7.91 17.31 -0.50
N GLY A 262 6.69 17.73 -0.14
CA GLY A 262 6.31 19.13 -0.08
C GLY A 262 7.19 19.98 0.84
N MET A 263 7.67 19.41 1.95
CA MET A 263 8.55 20.11 2.89
C MET A 263 9.94 20.45 2.31
N ALA A 264 10.42 19.70 1.33
CA ALA A 264 11.74 19.91 0.72
C ALA A 264 11.69 20.87 -0.46
N MET A 265 10.49 21.18 -0.98
CA MET A 265 10.33 22.10 -2.11
C MET A 265 10.69 23.57 -1.75
N LYS A 266 11.05 24.32 -2.76
CA LYS A 266 11.39 25.76 -2.64
C LYS A 266 10.54 26.58 -3.64
N PRO A 267 9.51 27.33 -3.16
CA PRO A 267 9.00 27.38 -1.79
C PRO A 267 8.37 26.04 -1.36
N LYS A 268 8.25 25.79 -0.05
CA LYS A 268 7.57 24.63 0.52
C LYS A 268 6.12 24.56 0.06
N LYS A 269 5.64 23.36 -0.24
CA LYS A 269 4.29 23.12 -0.79
C LYS A 269 3.55 22.10 0.08
N TRP A 270 2.64 22.59 0.91
CA TRP A 270 1.82 21.79 1.79
C TRP A 270 0.51 21.41 1.11
N LEU A 271 -0.11 20.31 1.54
CA LEU A 271 -1.46 19.94 1.14
C LEU A 271 -2.50 20.78 1.86
N ASN A 272 -3.51 21.22 1.11
CA ASN A 272 -4.62 22.03 1.58
C ASN A 272 -5.96 21.38 1.23
N HIS A 273 -7.06 21.89 1.80
CA HIS A 273 -8.40 21.47 1.42
C HIS A 273 -8.62 21.56 -0.10
N GLY A 274 -9.18 20.52 -0.67
CA GLY A 274 -9.46 20.40 -2.10
C GLY A 274 -8.30 19.86 -2.95
N ASP A 275 -7.08 19.74 -2.39
CA ASP A 275 -5.96 19.19 -3.15
C ASP A 275 -6.19 17.72 -3.49
N PHE A 276 -5.88 17.37 -4.75
CA PHE A 276 -5.96 16.01 -5.27
C PHE A 276 -4.56 15.42 -5.39
N VAL A 277 -4.33 14.33 -4.67
CA VAL A 277 -3.05 13.59 -4.64
C VAL A 277 -3.20 12.32 -5.46
N ARG A 278 -2.32 12.13 -6.43
CA ARG A 278 -2.22 10.93 -7.25
C ARG A 278 -0.83 10.35 -7.12
N ILE A 279 -0.74 9.07 -6.74
CA ILE A 279 0.51 8.33 -6.65
C ILE A 279 0.44 7.14 -7.59
N GLU A 280 1.44 6.98 -8.44
CA GLU A 280 1.55 5.88 -9.40
C GLU A 280 2.85 5.11 -9.15
N ILE A 281 2.75 3.80 -9.06
CA ILE A 281 3.91 2.90 -9.05
C ILE A 281 3.81 1.96 -10.24
N GLU A 282 4.87 1.94 -11.03
CA GLU A 282 4.97 1.15 -12.26
C GLU A 282 4.69 -0.34 -11.99
N GLY A 283 3.78 -0.93 -12.79
CA GLY A 283 3.39 -2.33 -12.66
C GLY A 283 2.43 -2.64 -11.50
N ILE A 284 2.24 -1.73 -10.55
CA ILE A 284 1.36 -1.91 -9.40
C ILE A 284 0.02 -1.26 -9.64
N GLY A 285 -0.06 0.07 -9.63
CA GLY A 285 -1.32 0.78 -9.78
C GLY A 285 -1.23 2.25 -9.45
N ILE A 286 -2.41 2.86 -9.30
CA ILE A 286 -2.59 4.27 -9.04
C ILE A 286 -3.48 4.44 -7.81
N LEU A 287 -3.01 5.19 -6.83
CA LEU A 287 -3.72 5.58 -5.63
C LEU A 287 -4.10 7.06 -5.74
N GLU A 288 -5.36 7.38 -5.55
CA GLU A 288 -5.90 8.74 -5.71
C GLU A 288 -6.76 9.12 -4.52
N ASN A 289 -6.49 10.28 -3.93
CA ASN A 289 -7.22 10.77 -2.77
C ASN A 289 -7.36 12.30 -2.82
N THR A 290 -8.48 12.82 -2.34
CA THR A 290 -8.71 14.25 -2.15
C THR A 290 -8.53 14.62 -0.68
N VAL A 291 -7.94 15.77 -0.42
CA VAL A 291 -7.77 16.32 0.93
C VAL A 291 -9.02 17.09 1.34
N GLU A 292 -9.56 16.79 2.51
CA GLU A 292 -10.67 17.53 3.13
C GLU A 292 -10.22 18.07 4.48
N GLU A 293 -10.48 19.34 4.78
CA GLU A 293 -10.21 19.94 6.09
C GLU A 293 -11.43 19.80 7.00
N THR A 294 -11.23 19.37 8.24
CA THR A 294 -12.32 19.34 9.22
C THR A 294 -12.72 20.77 9.60
N GLU A 295 -14.03 21.02 9.71
CA GLU A 295 -14.51 22.18 10.45
C GLU A 295 -14.09 22.03 11.92
N THR A 296 -13.63 23.12 12.54
CA THR A 296 -13.21 23.19 13.95
C THR A 296 -14.33 22.88 14.90
#